data_d1c1be7a69c36ada4b6ae8dc92972715
#
_entry.id   d1c1be7a69c36ada4b6ae8dc92972715
#
_cell.length_a   1.000
_cell.length_b   1.000
_cell.length_c   1.000
_cell.angle_alpha   90.00
_cell.angle_beta   90.00
_cell.angle_gamma   90.00
#
_symmetry.space_group_name_H-M   'P 1'
#
loop_
_entity.id
_entity.type
_entity.pdbx_description
1 polymer ?
#
loop_
_entity_poly.entity_id
_entity_poly.type
_entity_poly.pdbx_seq_one_letter_code
_entity_poly.pdbx_strand_id
1 'polypeptide(L)'
;TEWLDDARRYYTNIVGKYGAQVQALLKKAATIEIETICPLHGPVWRKDIGWFIDKYVHWATYTPEEDAVVIAYASVYGNTETAANILAGKLADLGVRNVKVYDVSATHASEIVSECFRASHLVFLSTTYNAGMFVNMENLVHDIVNHNLQNRTIALVENGSWAPTAGGLMRAEFSKLKNCTILDETVTIKSSLKEAQLESMDALAEAIVDSMPKHEAPVHTADAPVEQNAMFSLSYGLFVLTARDGAKDNGCIINTVTQLTDTPKRISIAVNKANYTHDMIKKTGVFNVSVLSNDAPFAMFQHYGFQSGRDVDKFAGVQGMARATNGVYYLPYCTNAFISARVTQTIEFETHTLFIADVTEARQLSDVPSMTYAYYFANVKPKPSKLKEQHGWVCKICGYVYEGETLPADFICPLCKHGAEDFEKV
;
A
#
# COMPACT_ATOMS: atom_id res chain seq x y z
N THR A 1 2.37 -10.08 1.25
CA THR A 1 1.47 -11.25 1.36
C THR A 1 1.91 -12.10 2.53
N GLU A 2 0.99 -12.79 3.20
CA GLU A 2 1.28 -13.70 4.33
C GLU A 2 2.36 -14.74 4.00
N TRP A 3 2.41 -15.20 2.73
CA TRP A 3 3.40 -16.18 2.26
C TRP A 3 4.82 -15.63 2.07
N LEU A 4 5.04 -14.32 2.06
CA LEU A 4 6.37 -13.76 1.77
C LEU A 4 7.41 -14.15 2.83
N ASP A 5 7.03 -14.18 4.10
CA ASP A 5 7.93 -14.53 5.20
C ASP A 5 8.38 -15.99 5.11
N ASP A 6 7.46 -16.90 4.75
CA ASP A 6 7.80 -18.31 4.52
C ASP A 6 8.68 -18.49 3.28
N ALA A 7 8.40 -17.77 2.19
CA ALA A 7 9.23 -17.81 0.99
C ALA A 7 10.64 -17.29 1.27
N ARG A 8 10.77 -16.18 2.01
CA ARG A 8 12.08 -15.65 2.45
C ARG A 8 12.80 -16.64 3.34
N ARG A 9 12.10 -17.24 4.32
CA ARG A 9 12.68 -18.21 5.23
C ARG A 9 13.18 -19.45 4.48
N TYR A 10 12.42 -19.96 3.51
CA TYR A 10 12.87 -21.04 2.64
C TYR A 10 14.10 -20.64 1.84
N TYR A 11 14.04 -19.50 1.12
CA TYR A 11 15.15 -19.01 0.31
C TYR A 11 16.43 -18.88 1.12
N THR A 12 16.39 -18.14 2.24
CA THR A 12 17.56 -17.82 3.03
C THR A 12 18.25 -19.06 3.58
N ASN A 13 17.48 -20.02 4.08
CA ASN A 13 18.02 -21.22 4.71
C ASN A 13 18.50 -22.30 3.71
N ILE A 14 17.97 -22.30 2.48
CA ILE A 14 18.33 -23.31 1.47
C ILE A 14 19.35 -22.78 0.47
N VAL A 15 19.21 -21.56 0.01
CA VAL A 15 20.06 -20.99 -1.05
C VAL A 15 20.68 -19.64 -0.69
N GLY A 16 20.45 -19.09 0.49
CA GLY A 16 20.90 -17.77 0.90
C GLY A 16 22.41 -17.51 0.72
N LYS A 17 23.23 -18.54 0.95
CA LYS A 17 24.67 -18.51 0.70
C LYS A 17 25.03 -18.32 -0.78
N TYR A 18 24.17 -18.70 -1.70
CA TYR A 18 24.44 -18.84 -3.12
C TYR A 18 23.85 -17.69 -3.94
N GLY A 19 23.84 -16.47 -3.39
CA GLY A 19 23.28 -15.27 -4.05
C GLY A 19 23.81 -15.04 -5.47
N ALA A 20 25.11 -15.23 -5.73
CA ALA A 20 25.71 -15.05 -7.05
C ALA A 20 25.12 -16.03 -8.09
N GLN A 21 24.88 -17.29 -7.72
CA GLN A 21 24.27 -18.30 -8.58
C GLN A 21 22.80 -17.97 -8.87
N VAL A 22 22.06 -17.48 -7.85
CA VAL A 22 20.68 -17.03 -8.03
C VAL A 22 20.61 -15.82 -8.95
N GLN A 23 21.51 -14.83 -8.80
CA GLN A 23 21.60 -13.68 -9.71
C GLN A 23 21.86 -14.11 -11.16
N ALA A 24 22.76 -15.08 -11.38
CA ALA A 24 23.01 -15.63 -12.71
C ALA A 24 21.77 -16.30 -13.31
N LEU A 25 20.99 -17.00 -12.51
CA LEU A 25 19.70 -17.58 -12.92
C LEU A 25 18.68 -16.50 -13.26
N LEU A 26 18.52 -15.50 -12.39
CA LEU A 26 17.58 -14.38 -12.61
C LEU A 26 17.91 -13.61 -13.89
N LYS A 27 19.22 -13.42 -14.19
CA LYS A 27 19.67 -12.80 -15.45
C LYS A 27 19.26 -13.60 -16.68
N LYS A 28 19.29 -14.94 -16.60
CA LYS A 28 18.76 -15.81 -17.69
C LYS A 28 17.24 -15.73 -17.78
N ALA A 29 16.55 -15.76 -16.62
CA ALA A 29 15.10 -15.68 -16.58
C ALA A 29 14.55 -14.36 -17.15
N ALA A 30 15.29 -13.25 -17.01
CA ALA A 30 14.93 -11.95 -17.57
C ALA A 30 14.87 -11.91 -19.12
N THR A 31 15.40 -12.93 -19.83
CA THR A 31 15.34 -13.03 -21.28
C THR A 31 14.07 -13.73 -21.79
N ILE A 32 13.23 -14.24 -20.91
CA ILE A 32 11.99 -14.95 -21.25
C ILE A 32 10.78 -14.25 -20.58
N GLU A 33 9.64 -14.30 -21.23
CA GLU A 33 8.39 -13.81 -20.66
C GLU A 33 7.84 -14.86 -19.68
N ILE A 34 7.74 -14.49 -18.40
CA ILE A 34 7.24 -15.37 -17.34
C ILE A 34 5.82 -14.96 -16.98
N GLU A 35 4.85 -15.79 -17.33
CA GLU A 35 3.44 -15.59 -16.98
C GLU A 35 3.03 -16.28 -15.67
N THR A 36 3.74 -17.35 -15.31
CA THR A 36 3.41 -18.16 -14.13
C THR A 36 4.70 -18.71 -13.50
N ILE A 37 4.80 -18.61 -12.19
CA ILE A 37 5.86 -19.26 -11.40
C ILE A 37 5.23 -20.41 -10.62
N CYS A 38 5.72 -21.64 -10.85
CA CYS A 38 5.30 -22.85 -10.15
C CYS A 38 6.43 -23.34 -9.24
N PRO A 39 6.52 -22.87 -7.99
CA PRO A 39 7.55 -23.31 -7.07
C PRO A 39 7.34 -24.80 -6.71
N LEU A 40 8.43 -25.52 -6.44
CA LEU A 40 8.33 -26.88 -5.87
C LEU A 40 7.77 -26.84 -4.41
N HIS A 41 7.98 -25.71 -3.73
CA HIS A 41 7.46 -25.44 -2.40
C HIS A 41 6.77 -24.07 -2.39
N GLY A 42 5.48 -24.02 -2.12
CA GLY A 42 4.70 -22.80 -2.01
C GLY A 42 3.60 -22.64 -3.07
N PRO A 43 2.87 -21.54 -3.03
CA PRO A 43 1.76 -21.28 -3.94
C PRO A 43 2.24 -20.96 -5.36
N VAL A 44 1.40 -21.25 -6.33
CA VAL A 44 1.62 -20.86 -7.74
C VAL A 44 1.33 -19.37 -7.92
N TRP A 45 2.29 -18.64 -8.47
CA TRP A 45 2.19 -17.20 -8.74
C TRP A 45 1.74 -16.93 -10.17
N ARG A 46 0.63 -16.17 -10.33
CA ARG A 46 0.04 -15.81 -11.64
C ARG A 46 -0.19 -14.31 -11.77
N LYS A 47 0.08 -13.55 -10.70
CA LYS A 47 -0.04 -12.09 -10.69
C LYS A 47 1.16 -11.52 -9.94
N ASP A 48 1.47 -10.26 -10.23
CA ASP A 48 2.55 -9.53 -9.57
C ASP A 48 3.91 -10.25 -9.61
N ILE A 49 4.17 -10.95 -10.73
CA ILE A 49 5.39 -11.75 -10.95
C ILE A 49 6.65 -10.89 -10.74
N GLY A 50 6.65 -9.67 -11.30
CA GLY A 50 7.76 -8.73 -11.17
C GLY A 50 8.06 -8.37 -9.71
N TRP A 51 7.03 -8.14 -8.89
CA TRP A 51 7.20 -7.87 -7.47
C TRP A 51 7.84 -9.05 -6.72
N PHE A 52 7.43 -10.27 -7.04
CA PHE A 52 8.01 -11.46 -6.40
C PHE A 52 9.45 -11.72 -6.83
N ILE A 53 9.76 -11.53 -8.12
CA ILE A 53 11.13 -11.60 -8.66
C ILE A 53 12.02 -10.54 -7.99
N ASP A 54 11.52 -9.32 -7.78
CA ASP A 54 12.24 -8.26 -7.09
C ASP A 54 12.65 -8.67 -5.67
N LYS A 55 11.79 -9.37 -4.92
CA LYS A 55 12.16 -9.95 -3.62
C LYS A 55 13.33 -10.93 -3.72
N TYR A 56 13.32 -11.80 -4.72
CA TYR A 56 14.46 -12.70 -4.98
C TYR A 56 15.74 -11.94 -5.34
N VAL A 57 15.64 -10.84 -6.07
CA VAL A 57 16.79 -9.96 -6.35
C VAL A 57 17.36 -9.39 -5.06
N HIS A 58 16.53 -8.85 -4.16
CA HIS A 58 16.96 -8.35 -2.85
C HIS A 58 17.68 -9.43 -2.04
N TRP A 59 17.11 -10.62 -1.94
CA TRP A 59 17.73 -11.71 -1.19
C TRP A 59 19.05 -12.18 -1.83
N ALA A 60 19.09 -12.28 -3.16
CA ALA A 60 20.27 -12.73 -3.89
C ALA A 60 21.41 -11.72 -3.88
N THR A 61 21.12 -10.43 -3.79
CA THR A 61 22.10 -9.33 -3.69
C THR A 61 22.43 -8.97 -2.25
N TYR A 62 21.78 -9.62 -1.28
CA TYR A 62 21.86 -9.29 0.14
C TYR A 62 21.43 -7.84 0.45
N THR A 63 20.61 -7.26 -0.39
CA THR A 63 20.04 -5.93 -0.16
C THR A 63 18.90 -6.06 0.86
N PRO A 64 18.86 -5.24 1.93
CA PRO A 64 17.74 -5.23 2.84
C PRO A 64 16.41 -4.95 2.11
N GLU A 65 15.33 -5.58 2.55
CA GLU A 65 14.00 -5.27 2.02
C GLU A 65 13.42 -4.00 2.64
N GLU A 66 13.83 -3.70 3.86
CA GLU A 66 13.25 -2.64 4.68
C GLU A 66 14.29 -1.99 5.59
N ASP A 67 14.11 -0.70 5.86
CA ASP A 67 14.81 0.01 6.92
C ASP A 67 14.17 -0.33 8.26
N ALA A 68 14.59 -1.46 8.80
CA ALA A 68 14.04 -2.08 10.00
C ALA A 68 15.16 -2.51 10.95
N VAL A 69 14.83 -2.71 12.22
CA VAL A 69 15.75 -3.21 13.23
C VAL A 69 15.28 -4.58 13.72
N VAL A 70 16.19 -5.56 13.69
CA VAL A 70 16.01 -6.86 14.32
C VAL A 70 16.91 -6.92 15.54
N ILE A 71 16.33 -7.22 16.70
CA ILE A 71 17.01 -7.40 17.97
C ILE A 71 16.94 -8.89 18.32
N ALA A 72 18.08 -9.59 18.36
CA ALA A 72 18.19 -10.97 18.80
C ALA A 72 18.91 -11.00 20.15
N TYR A 73 18.29 -11.57 21.17
CA TYR A 73 18.90 -11.64 22.50
C TYR A 73 18.99 -13.06 23.04
N ALA A 74 20.06 -13.30 23.84
CA ALA A 74 20.26 -14.49 24.65
C ALA A 74 20.29 -14.09 26.12
N SER A 75 19.33 -14.55 26.91
CA SER A 75 19.21 -14.24 28.32
C SER A 75 19.10 -15.51 29.16
N VAL A 76 19.78 -15.53 30.35
CA VAL A 76 19.71 -16.63 31.30
C VAL A 76 18.70 -16.33 32.40
N TYR A 77 18.74 -15.12 32.95
CA TYR A 77 17.93 -14.69 34.08
C TYR A 77 17.00 -13.49 33.78
N GLY A 78 16.72 -13.21 32.51
CA GLY A 78 15.85 -12.10 32.09
C GLY A 78 16.55 -10.73 31.99
N ASN A 79 17.78 -10.57 32.46
CA ASN A 79 18.44 -9.25 32.49
C ASN A 79 18.81 -8.75 31.08
N THR A 80 19.29 -9.63 30.21
CA THR A 80 19.61 -9.28 28.80
C THR A 80 18.33 -9.08 28.00
N GLU A 81 17.27 -9.81 28.29
CA GLU A 81 15.93 -9.61 27.74
C GLU A 81 15.39 -8.22 28.11
N THR A 82 15.48 -7.83 29.38
CA THR A 82 15.08 -6.50 29.83
C THR A 82 15.84 -5.41 29.06
N ALA A 83 17.15 -5.57 28.87
CA ALA A 83 17.95 -4.62 28.09
C ALA A 83 17.51 -4.55 26.63
N ALA A 84 17.16 -5.69 25.99
CA ALA A 84 16.66 -5.74 24.64
C ALA A 84 15.33 -4.99 24.50
N ASN A 85 14.41 -5.18 25.43
CA ASN A 85 13.11 -4.50 25.45
C ASN A 85 13.25 -2.99 25.70
N ILE A 86 14.18 -2.57 26.58
CA ILE A 86 14.48 -1.15 26.81
C ILE A 86 15.04 -0.53 25.52
N LEU A 87 15.98 -1.18 24.84
CA LEU A 87 16.51 -0.70 23.56
C LEU A 87 15.42 -0.58 22.50
N ALA A 88 14.54 -1.58 22.40
CA ALA A 88 13.42 -1.53 21.48
C ALA A 88 12.48 -0.33 21.74
N GLY A 89 12.20 -0.04 23.04
CA GLY A 89 11.44 1.15 23.43
C GLY A 89 12.14 2.45 23.03
N LYS A 90 13.45 2.57 23.31
CA LYS A 90 14.24 3.76 22.92
C LYS A 90 14.27 3.98 21.41
N LEU A 91 14.41 2.91 20.61
CA LEU A 91 14.33 3.00 19.15
C LEU A 91 12.95 3.46 18.68
N ALA A 92 11.88 2.98 19.32
CA ALA A 92 10.52 3.41 19.02
C ALA A 92 10.30 4.90 19.37
N ASP A 93 10.82 5.37 20.49
CA ASP A 93 10.77 6.78 20.92
C ASP A 93 11.52 7.69 19.93
N LEU A 94 12.61 7.20 19.34
CA LEU A 94 13.35 7.87 18.28
C LEU A 94 12.71 7.74 16.88
N GLY A 95 11.52 7.12 16.79
CA GLY A 95 10.72 7.06 15.57
C GLY A 95 10.94 5.83 14.68
N VAL A 96 11.71 4.85 15.10
CA VAL A 96 11.87 3.57 14.38
C VAL A 96 10.58 2.76 14.50
N ARG A 97 9.85 2.61 13.38
CA ARG A 97 8.52 1.97 13.37
C ARG A 97 8.55 0.45 13.24
N ASN A 98 9.62 -0.11 12.71
CA ASN A 98 9.73 -1.53 12.42
C ASN A 98 10.88 -2.15 13.24
N VAL A 99 10.59 -2.47 14.50
CA VAL A 99 11.51 -3.16 15.41
C VAL A 99 10.92 -4.51 15.77
N LYS A 100 11.67 -5.59 15.53
CA LYS A 100 11.31 -6.96 15.95
C LYS A 100 12.32 -7.47 16.96
N VAL A 101 11.83 -8.12 18.01
CA VAL A 101 12.65 -8.65 19.11
C VAL A 101 12.50 -10.17 19.20
N TYR A 102 13.61 -10.90 19.24
CA TYR A 102 13.64 -12.35 19.22
C TYR A 102 14.50 -12.91 20.37
N ASP A 103 13.91 -13.84 21.13
CA ASP A 103 14.66 -14.70 22.02
C ASP A 103 15.26 -15.86 21.21
N VAL A 104 16.59 -15.94 21.16
CA VAL A 104 17.30 -17.01 20.43
C VAL A 104 17.13 -18.40 21.05
N SER A 105 16.60 -18.47 22.27
CA SER A 105 16.31 -19.73 22.95
C SER A 105 14.89 -20.24 22.71
N ALA A 106 13.98 -19.34 22.31
CA ALA A 106 12.57 -19.65 22.04
C ALA A 106 12.23 -19.66 20.55
N THR A 107 12.97 -18.88 19.74
CA THR A 107 12.71 -18.73 18.30
C THR A 107 13.69 -19.59 17.49
N HIS A 108 13.18 -20.31 16.50
CA HIS A 108 14.03 -21.14 15.65
C HIS A 108 15.01 -20.28 14.85
N ALA A 109 16.30 -20.65 14.81
CA ALA A 109 17.36 -19.87 14.15
C ALA A 109 17.02 -19.50 12.69
N SER A 110 16.38 -20.40 11.93
CA SER A 110 15.97 -20.16 10.55
C SER A 110 15.02 -18.98 10.36
N GLU A 111 14.21 -18.67 11.36
CA GLU A 111 13.32 -17.51 11.36
C GLU A 111 14.12 -16.24 11.59
N ILE A 112 15.02 -16.23 12.57
CA ILE A 112 15.87 -15.07 12.87
C ILE A 112 16.81 -14.78 11.68
N VAL A 113 17.39 -15.79 11.04
CA VAL A 113 18.19 -15.64 9.82
C VAL A 113 17.37 -14.99 8.70
N SER A 114 16.13 -15.45 8.49
CA SER A 114 15.22 -14.84 7.50
C SER A 114 14.99 -13.35 7.77
N GLU A 115 14.75 -13.00 9.03
CA GLU A 115 14.56 -11.61 9.45
C GLU A 115 15.85 -10.78 9.30
N CYS A 116 17.02 -11.36 9.50
CA CYS A 116 18.31 -10.70 9.23
C CYS A 116 18.50 -10.40 7.72
N PHE A 117 17.91 -11.19 6.83
CA PHE A 117 17.89 -10.86 5.39
C PHE A 117 16.90 -9.73 5.07
N ARG A 118 15.80 -9.61 5.82
CA ARG A 118 14.79 -8.56 5.62
C ARG A 118 15.26 -7.19 6.07
N ALA A 119 15.83 -7.10 7.27
CA ALA A 119 16.13 -5.83 7.95
C ALA A 119 17.51 -5.28 7.59
N SER A 120 17.63 -3.95 7.58
CA SER A 120 18.90 -3.23 7.36
C SER A 120 19.81 -3.21 8.60
N HIS A 121 19.24 -3.21 9.81
CA HIS A 121 19.95 -3.09 11.08
C HIS A 121 19.70 -4.30 11.98
N LEU A 122 20.77 -4.81 12.55
CA LEU A 122 20.75 -6.01 13.38
C LEU A 122 21.39 -5.70 14.74
N VAL A 123 20.73 -6.05 15.81
CA VAL A 123 21.26 -5.89 17.17
C VAL A 123 21.34 -7.24 17.84
N PHE A 124 22.50 -7.58 18.36
CA PHE A 124 22.73 -8.82 19.06
C PHE A 124 23.10 -8.56 20.51
N LEU A 125 22.35 -9.14 21.42
CA LEU A 125 22.57 -9.07 22.87
C LEU A 125 22.87 -10.45 23.42
N SER A 126 24.04 -10.67 23.99
CA SER A 126 24.40 -12.00 24.52
C SER A 126 24.91 -11.93 25.94
N THR A 127 24.44 -12.86 26.76
CA THR A 127 25.08 -13.17 28.03
C THR A 127 26.39 -13.92 27.78
N THR A 128 27.43 -13.57 28.53
CA THR A 128 28.69 -14.33 28.56
C THR A 128 28.44 -15.63 29.34
N TYR A 129 28.79 -16.74 28.71
CA TYR A 129 28.65 -18.11 29.26
C TYR A 129 29.94 -18.88 29.05
N ASN A 130 30.55 -19.41 30.12
CA ASN A 130 31.84 -20.11 30.07
C ASN A 130 32.93 -19.35 29.33
N ALA A 131 33.03 -18.04 29.58
CA ALA A 131 33.92 -17.10 28.89
C ALA A 131 33.69 -16.99 27.34
N GLY A 132 32.60 -17.60 26.85
CA GLY A 132 32.14 -17.55 25.46
C GLY A 132 30.83 -16.78 25.29
N MET A 133 30.27 -16.83 24.11
CA MET A 133 28.89 -16.44 23.84
C MET A 133 27.92 -17.46 24.48
N PHE A 134 26.69 -17.05 24.77
CA PHE A 134 25.63 -18.03 25.10
C PHE A 134 25.42 -18.98 23.91
N VAL A 135 25.28 -20.27 24.18
CA VAL A 135 25.34 -21.34 23.14
C VAL A 135 24.41 -21.11 21.96
N ASN A 136 23.14 -20.74 22.22
CA ASN A 136 22.19 -20.48 21.14
C ASN A 136 22.55 -19.23 20.33
N MET A 137 23.13 -18.20 20.96
CA MET A 137 23.63 -17.02 20.26
C MET A 137 24.86 -17.38 19.39
N GLU A 138 25.76 -18.17 19.90
CA GLU A 138 26.95 -18.64 19.17
C GLU A 138 26.53 -19.40 17.90
N ASN A 139 25.58 -20.31 18.03
CA ASN A 139 25.02 -21.05 16.90
C ASN A 139 24.37 -20.11 15.88
N LEU A 140 23.57 -19.14 16.31
CA LEU A 140 22.94 -18.16 15.42
C LEU A 140 23.97 -17.29 14.70
N VAL A 141 24.95 -16.78 15.41
CA VAL A 141 26.03 -15.93 14.84
C VAL A 141 26.81 -16.70 13.78
N HIS A 142 27.21 -17.95 14.08
CA HIS A 142 27.89 -18.79 13.10
C HIS A 142 27.01 -19.12 11.89
N ASP A 143 25.73 -19.32 12.09
CA ASP A 143 24.77 -19.59 11.01
C ASP A 143 24.63 -18.39 10.08
N ILE A 144 24.48 -17.17 10.62
CA ILE A 144 24.44 -15.93 9.85
C ILE A 144 25.73 -15.74 9.03
N VAL A 145 26.90 -15.98 9.64
CA VAL A 145 28.18 -15.90 8.95
C VAL A 145 28.29 -16.90 7.82
N ASN A 146 27.85 -18.15 8.05
CA ASN A 146 27.84 -19.21 7.06
C ASN A 146 26.88 -18.93 5.88
N HIS A 147 25.82 -18.18 6.09
CA HIS A 147 24.91 -17.71 5.03
C HIS A 147 25.51 -16.56 4.20
N ASN A 148 26.71 -16.06 4.57
CA ASN A 148 27.40 -14.98 3.87
C ASN A 148 26.56 -13.70 3.77
N LEU A 149 25.79 -13.38 4.84
CA LEU A 149 24.99 -12.17 4.91
C LEU A 149 25.87 -10.93 4.67
N GLN A 150 25.35 -9.93 3.96
CA GLN A 150 26.11 -8.74 3.59
C GLN A 150 25.23 -7.48 3.73
N ASN A 151 25.87 -6.32 3.64
CA ASN A 151 25.18 -5.02 3.57
C ASN A 151 24.31 -4.72 4.78
N ARG A 152 24.80 -4.99 6.00
CA ARG A 152 24.06 -4.74 7.26
C ARG A 152 24.83 -3.82 8.19
N THR A 153 24.10 -3.02 8.96
CA THR A 153 24.64 -2.34 10.15
C THR A 153 24.35 -3.21 11.37
N ILE A 154 25.36 -3.46 12.19
CA ILE A 154 25.31 -4.38 13.33
C ILE A 154 25.67 -3.62 14.60
N ALA A 155 24.81 -3.74 15.63
CA ALA A 155 25.04 -3.20 16.96
C ALA A 155 25.15 -4.36 17.98
N LEU A 156 25.96 -4.16 19.02
CA LEU A 156 26.28 -5.23 19.97
C LEU A 156 26.06 -4.76 21.40
N VAL A 157 25.46 -5.64 22.20
CA VAL A 157 25.35 -5.51 23.66
C VAL A 157 25.83 -6.80 24.30
N GLU A 158 26.67 -6.69 25.32
CA GLU A 158 27.15 -7.84 26.07
C GLU A 158 26.72 -7.77 27.53
N ASN A 159 26.51 -8.92 28.13
CA ASN A 159 26.23 -9.05 29.55
C ASN A 159 27.12 -10.11 30.20
N GLY A 160 27.63 -9.81 31.38
CA GLY A 160 28.44 -10.77 32.15
C GLY A 160 28.76 -10.23 33.55
N SER A 161 28.52 -11.05 34.57
CA SER A 161 28.68 -10.62 35.97
C SER A 161 30.12 -10.30 36.34
N TRP A 162 31.08 -11.05 35.84
CA TRP A 162 32.51 -10.90 36.20
C TRP A 162 33.36 -10.37 35.05
N ALA A 163 33.35 -11.06 33.91
CA ALA A 163 34.15 -10.74 32.73
C ALA A 163 33.29 -10.87 31.48
N PRO A 164 32.58 -9.81 31.08
CA PRO A 164 31.82 -9.80 29.83
C PRO A 164 32.80 -9.97 28.64
N THR A 165 32.57 -10.96 27.80
CA THR A 165 33.40 -11.29 26.64
C THR A 165 32.56 -11.52 25.38
N ALA A 166 31.26 -11.68 25.52
CA ALA A 166 30.38 -12.05 24.41
C ALA A 166 30.37 -11.00 23.28
N GLY A 167 30.46 -9.71 23.60
CA GLY A 167 30.48 -8.63 22.61
C GLY A 167 31.70 -8.69 21.72
N GLY A 168 32.88 -8.88 22.30
CA GLY A 168 34.14 -9.02 21.57
C GLY A 168 34.13 -10.24 20.65
N LEU A 169 33.58 -11.36 21.11
CA LEU A 169 33.47 -12.59 20.32
C LEU A 169 32.47 -12.43 19.16
N MET A 170 31.30 -11.83 19.40
CA MET A 170 30.32 -11.52 18.34
C MET A 170 30.96 -10.58 17.29
N ARG A 171 31.68 -9.54 17.73
CA ARG A 171 32.37 -8.60 16.85
C ARG A 171 33.38 -9.32 15.96
N ALA A 172 34.17 -10.24 16.52
CA ALA A 172 35.16 -11.01 15.77
C ALA A 172 34.49 -11.90 14.69
N GLU A 173 33.36 -12.51 14.98
CA GLU A 173 32.63 -13.32 14.02
C GLU A 173 32.00 -12.47 12.91
N PHE A 174 31.29 -11.38 13.26
CA PHE A 174 30.63 -10.51 12.29
C PHE A 174 31.62 -9.71 11.42
N SER A 175 32.85 -9.50 11.90
CA SER A 175 33.92 -8.88 11.07
C SER A 175 34.31 -9.71 9.85
N LYS A 176 33.89 -10.97 9.77
CA LYS A 176 34.07 -11.83 8.59
C LYS A 176 33.08 -11.53 7.47
N LEU A 177 31.99 -10.82 7.79
CA LEU A 177 30.92 -10.48 6.83
C LEU A 177 31.35 -9.34 5.92
N LYS A 178 30.98 -9.41 4.64
CA LYS A 178 31.30 -8.38 3.65
C LYS A 178 30.32 -7.22 3.73
N ASN A 179 30.85 -6.01 3.56
CA ASN A 179 30.04 -4.78 3.50
C ASN A 179 29.11 -4.60 4.72
N CYS A 180 29.48 -5.17 5.87
CA CYS A 180 28.77 -4.94 7.11
C CYS A 180 29.53 -3.91 7.95
N THR A 181 28.77 -2.95 8.49
CA THR A 181 29.29 -1.96 9.44
C THR A 181 28.93 -2.42 10.85
N ILE A 182 29.93 -2.62 11.71
CA ILE A 182 29.68 -2.91 13.13
C ILE A 182 29.87 -1.60 13.88
N LEU A 183 28.83 -1.09 14.52
CA LEU A 183 28.88 0.16 15.27
C LEU A 183 29.94 0.07 16.37
N ASP A 184 30.63 1.18 16.63
CA ASP A 184 31.69 1.25 17.62
C ASP A 184 31.13 1.19 19.05
N GLU A 185 29.93 1.74 19.24
CA GLU A 185 29.20 1.72 20.50
C GLU A 185 28.85 0.28 20.87
N THR A 186 29.40 -0.20 21.98
CA THR A 186 29.08 -1.50 22.55
C THR A 186 28.67 -1.28 24.00
N VAL A 187 27.44 -1.67 24.35
CA VAL A 187 26.96 -1.55 25.73
C VAL A 187 27.38 -2.79 26.51
N THR A 188 28.12 -2.58 27.60
CA THR A 188 28.50 -3.65 28.54
C THR A 188 27.65 -3.60 29.79
N ILE A 189 26.90 -4.67 30.02
CA ILE A 189 26.04 -4.84 31.20
C ILE A 189 26.69 -5.83 32.17
N LYS A 190 26.62 -5.52 33.47
CA LYS A 190 27.06 -6.45 34.52
C LYS A 190 25.84 -6.88 35.34
N SER A 191 25.30 -8.05 35.02
CA SER A 191 24.03 -8.59 35.53
C SER A 191 22.82 -7.79 35.05
N SER A 192 22.19 -6.97 35.89
CA SER A 192 21.06 -6.10 35.54
C SER A 192 21.53 -4.79 34.92
N LEU A 193 20.75 -4.27 33.97
CA LEU A 193 20.92 -2.90 33.48
C LEU A 193 20.63 -1.92 34.64
N LYS A 194 21.51 -0.96 34.82
CA LYS A 194 21.42 0.05 35.90
C LYS A 194 21.25 1.45 35.31
N GLU A 195 20.78 2.38 36.10
CA GLU A 195 20.54 3.76 35.70
C GLU A 195 21.78 4.40 35.00
N ALA A 196 22.98 4.18 35.57
CA ALA A 196 24.22 4.66 34.98
C ALA A 196 24.55 4.12 33.57
N GLN A 197 23.85 3.06 33.13
CA GLN A 197 24.05 2.46 31.80
C GLN A 197 22.93 2.86 30.82
N LEU A 198 21.88 3.56 31.27
CA LEU A 198 20.80 4.03 30.40
C LEU A 198 21.33 5.03 29.37
N GLU A 199 22.26 5.89 29.74
CA GLU A 199 22.93 6.84 28.83
C GLU A 199 23.68 6.10 27.71
N SER A 200 24.35 4.98 28.02
CA SER A 200 25.02 4.16 27.00
C SER A 200 24.00 3.46 26.07
N MET A 201 22.82 3.12 26.59
CA MET A 201 21.73 2.57 25.76
C MET A 201 21.10 3.64 24.87
N ASP A 202 21.02 4.90 25.35
CA ASP A 202 20.56 6.03 24.54
C ASP A 202 21.55 6.29 23.40
N ALA A 203 22.85 6.37 23.70
CA ALA A 203 23.90 6.55 22.70
C ALA A 203 23.89 5.44 21.64
N LEU A 204 23.69 4.18 22.05
CA LEU A 204 23.54 3.06 21.11
C LEU A 204 22.29 3.19 20.23
N ALA A 205 21.17 3.58 20.81
CA ALA A 205 19.92 3.78 20.05
C ALA A 205 20.07 4.94 19.04
N GLU A 206 20.69 6.05 19.44
CA GLU A 206 21.00 7.18 18.56
C GLU A 206 21.95 6.78 17.45
N ALA A 207 23.03 6.03 17.75
CA ALA A 207 23.97 5.55 16.73
C ALA A 207 23.30 4.62 15.69
N ILE A 208 22.38 3.77 16.14
CA ILE A 208 21.57 2.94 15.24
C ILE A 208 20.72 3.83 14.32
N VAL A 209 19.98 4.79 14.86
CA VAL A 209 19.10 5.69 14.09
C VAL A 209 19.92 6.57 13.14
N ASP A 210 21.05 7.10 13.59
CA ASP A 210 21.91 7.96 12.75
C ASP A 210 22.54 7.19 11.56
N SER A 211 22.73 5.88 11.70
CA SER A 211 23.21 5.02 10.61
C SER A 211 22.10 4.59 9.64
N MET A 212 20.84 4.82 9.99
CA MET A 212 19.71 4.54 9.08
C MET A 212 19.66 5.56 7.94
N PRO A 213 19.23 5.15 6.74
CA PRO A 213 18.97 6.11 5.67
C PRO A 213 17.98 7.18 6.19
N LYS A 214 18.42 8.43 6.15
CA LYS A 214 17.53 9.55 6.45
C LYS A 214 16.54 9.65 5.30
N HIS A 215 15.36 9.08 5.46
CA HIS A 215 14.24 9.42 4.63
C HIS A 215 13.89 10.87 4.97
N GLU A 216 14.49 11.82 4.28
CA GLU A 216 13.95 13.16 4.27
C GLU A 216 12.50 13.00 3.82
N ALA A 217 11.57 13.28 4.71
CA ALA A 217 10.19 13.51 4.28
C ALA A 217 10.31 14.53 3.13
N PRO A 218 9.73 14.26 1.95
CA PRO A 218 9.88 15.17 0.84
C PRO A 218 9.54 16.56 1.35
N VAL A 219 10.52 17.46 1.30
CA VAL A 219 10.33 18.87 1.68
C VAL A 219 9.41 19.42 0.59
N HIS A 220 8.11 19.38 0.87
CA HIS A 220 7.14 20.02 0.02
C HIS A 220 7.39 21.53 0.17
N THR A 221 8.14 22.10 -0.76
CA THR A 221 8.18 23.55 -0.93
C THR A 221 6.76 24.00 -1.29
N ALA A 222 6.37 25.20 -0.90
CA ALA A 222 5.05 25.75 -1.19
C ALA A 222 4.70 25.75 -2.71
N ASP A 223 5.71 25.57 -3.56
CA ASP A 223 5.62 25.53 -5.02
C ASP A 223 5.76 24.12 -5.61
N ALA A 224 5.73 23.06 -4.80
CA ALA A 224 5.77 21.70 -5.33
C ALA A 224 4.52 21.44 -6.19
N PRO A 225 4.68 20.96 -7.45
CA PRO A 225 3.54 20.69 -8.31
C PRO A 225 2.67 19.59 -7.67
N VAL A 226 1.35 19.78 -7.73
CA VAL A 226 0.39 18.75 -7.29
C VAL A 226 0.48 17.58 -8.28
N GLU A 227 0.99 16.46 -7.80
CA GLU A 227 1.03 15.24 -8.62
C GLU A 227 -0.38 14.71 -8.84
N GLN A 228 -0.80 14.68 -10.09
CA GLN A 228 -2.15 14.25 -10.46
C GLN A 228 -2.48 12.82 -10.00
N ASN A 229 -1.48 11.94 -10.01
CA ASN A 229 -1.62 10.55 -9.56
C ASN A 229 -1.88 10.41 -8.05
N ALA A 230 -1.44 11.38 -7.23
CA ALA A 230 -1.69 11.36 -5.79
C ALA A 230 -3.19 11.40 -5.46
N MET A 231 -3.98 12.12 -6.27
CA MET A 231 -5.44 12.21 -6.10
C MET A 231 -6.15 10.88 -6.39
N PHE A 232 -5.58 10.01 -7.23
CA PHE A 232 -6.14 8.67 -7.48
C PHE A 232 -5.95 7.69 -6.32
N SER A 233 -5.10 8.04 -5.34
CA SER A 233 -4.93 7.26 -4.10
C SER A 233 -6.08 7.46 -3.11
N LEU A 234 -6.96 8.44 -3.32
CA LEU A 234 -8.16 8.61 -2.53
C LEU A 234 -9.11 7.44 -2.80
N SER A 235 -9.65 6.86 -1.73
CA SER A 235 -10.62 5.77 -1.84
C SER A 235 -12.00 6.32 -2.11
N TYR A 236 -12.54 6.04 -3.28
CA TYR A 236 -13.88 6.47 -3.70
C TYR A 236 -14.80 5.27 -3.94
N GLY A 237 -16.08 5.40 -3.55
CA GLY A 237 -17.17 4.61 -4.10
C GLY A 237 -17.58 5.12 -5.49
N LEU A 238 -18.44 4.37 -6.17
CA LEU A 238 -19.04 4.79 -7.44
C LEU A 238 -20.55 4.76 -7.34
N PHE A 239 -21.19 5.79 -7.85
CA PHE A 239 -22.61 6.05 -7.64
C PHE A 239 -23.28 6.56 -8.92
N VAL A 240 -24.57 6.21 -9.08
CA VAL A 240 -25.43 6.93 -10.02
C VAL A 240 -26.24 7.96 -9.24
N LEU A 241 -25.96 9.22 -9.53
CA LEU A 241 -26.73 10.37 -9.01
C LEU A 241 -27.88 10.66 -9.95
N THR A 242 -29.09 10.76 -9.42
CA THR A 242 -30.30 11.05 -10.19
C THR A 242 -31.04 12.27 -9.64
N ALA A 243 -31.65 13.02 -10.54
CA ALA A 243 -32.50 14.17 -10.22
C ALA A 243 -33.66 14.28 -11.20
N ARG A 244 -34.68 15.06 -10.83
CA ARG A 244 -35.86 15.30 -11.64
C ARG A 244 -36.24 16.79 -11.61
N ASP A 245 -36.56 17.33 -12.79
CA ASP A 245 -37.14 18.69 -12.92
C ASP A 245 -38.44 18.60 -13.76
N GLY A 246 -39.58 18.82 -13.14
CA GLY A 246 -40.87 18.65 -13.79
C GLY A 246 -41.09 17.21 -14.27
N ALA A 247 -41.21 17.03 -15.58
CA ALA A 247 -41.37 15.73 -16.23
C ALA A 247 -40.05 15.07 -16.65
N LYS A 248 -38.93 15.81 -16.63
CA LYS A 248 -37.63 15.31 -17.09
C LYS A 248 -36.83 14.70 -15.94
N ASP A 249 -36.42 13.47 -16.13
CA ASP A 249 -35.46 12.78 -15.25
C ASP A 249 -34.06 12.83 -15.87
N ASN A 250 -33.01 12.87 -15.06
CA ASN A 250 -31.64 12.71 -15.49
C ASN A 250 -30.76 12.03 -14.44
N GLY A 251 -29.63 11.48 -14.88
CA GLY A 251 -28.64 10.87 -14.00
C GLY A 251 -27.21 10.99 -14.55
N CYS A 252 -26.24 10.92 -13.66
CA CYS A 252 -24.82 10.90 -13.99
C CYS A 252 -24.03 10.02 -13.00
N ILE A 253 -22.85 9.58 -13.41
CA ILE A 253 -21.89 8.89 -12.50
C ILE A 253 -21.18 9.95 -11.67
N ILE A 254 -21.07 9.72 -10.37
CA ILE A 254 -20.22 10.47 -9.44
C ILE A 254 -19.44 9.52 -8.52
N ASN A 255 -18.38 10.03 -7.91
CA ASN A 255 -17.56 9.32 -6.93
C ASN A 255 -17.42 10.07 -5.59
N THR A 256 -18.14 11.16 -5.43
CA THR A 256 -17.94 12.17 -4.36
C THR A 256 -19.06 12.16 -3.32
N VAL A 257 -19.63 11.00 -3.02
CA VAL A 257 -20.63 10.88 -1.95
C VAL A 257 -19.93 10.56 -0.63
N THR A 258 -20.18 11.38 0.40
CA THR A 258 -19.58 11.21 1.72
C THR A 258 -20.65 11.44 2.80
N GLN A 259 -20.72 10.55 3.79
CA GLN A 259 -21.52 10.78 4.99
C GLN A 259 -20.84 11.83 5.87
N LEU A 260 -21.58 12.83 6.31
CA LEU A 260 -21.07 13.92 7.16
C LEU A 260 -21.44 13.74 8.63
N THR A 261 -22.70 13.38 8.92
CA THR A 261 -23.20 13.23 10.28
C THR A 261 -24.08 11.99 10.38
N ASP A 262 -24.21 11.44 11.59
CA ASP A 262 -25.07 10.30 11.87
C ASP A 262 -26.44 10.74 12.42
N THR A 263 -26.49 11.77 13.24
CA THR A 263 -27.73 12.28 13.82
C THR A 263 -27.76 13.82 13.77
N PRO A 264 -28.58 14.43 12.90
CA PRO A 264 -29.33 13.80 11.80
C PRO A 264 -28.39 13.21 10.73
N LYS A 265 -28.86 12.23 9.96
CA LYS A 265 -28.10 11.66 8.85
C LYS A 265 -27.96 12.68 7.73
N ARG A 266 -26.71 13.06 7.42
CA ARG A 266 -26.37 13.99 6.34
C ARG A 266 -25.30 13.42 5.44
N ILE A 267 -25.43 13.74 4.17
CA ILE A 267 -24.41 13.42 3.15
C ILE A 267 -23.99 14.69 2.41
N SER A 268 -22.80 14.66 1.83
CA SER A 268 -22.37 15.63 0.83
C SER A 268 -22.13 14.94 -0.51
N ILE A 269 -22.36 15.71 -1.59
CA ILE A 269 -22.00 15.34 -2.94
C ILE A 269 -21.33 16.54 -3.62
N ALA A 270 -20.21 16.33 -4.31
CA ALA A 270 -19.61 17.34 -5.17
C ALA A 270 -19.95 17.02 -6.63
N VAL A 271 -20.65 17.92 -7.31
CA VAL A 271 -21.14 17.69 -8.67
C VAL A 271 -20.54 18.71 -9.62
N ASN A 272 -19.98 18.24 -10.73
CA ASN A 272 -19.42 19.10 -11.77
C ASN A 272 -20.52 19.97 -12.38
N LYS A 273 -20.25 21.27 -12.50
CA LYS A 273 -21.21 22.28 -13.06
C LYS A 273 -21.55 22.01 -14.53
N ALA A 274 -20.72 21.28 -15.27
CA ALA A 274 -21.01 20.87 -16.64
C ALA A 274 -22.09 19.77 -16.72
N ASN A 275 -22.36 19.04 -15.64
CA ASN A 275 -23.39 17.99 -15.61
C ASN A 275 -24.79 18.59 -15.58
N TYR A 276 -25.67 18.11 -16.45
CA TYR A 276 -27.06 18.54 -16.44
C TYR A 276 -27.79 18.18 -15.13
N THR A 277 -27.43 17.07 -14.49
CA THR A 277 -27.94 16.70 -13.16
C THR A 277 -27.62 17.75 -12.09
N HIS A 278 -26.48 18.45 -12.20
CA HIS A 278 -26.14 19.57 -11.33
C HIS A 278 -27.20 20.66 -11.34
N ASP A 279 -27.61 21.10 -12.54
CA ASP A 279 -28.59 22.20 -12.69
C ASP A 279 -29.96 21.80 -12.15
N MET A 280 -30.35 20.54 -12.36
CA MET A 280 -31.60 20.00 -11.80
C MET A 280 -31.58 20.02 -10.27
N ILE A 281 -30.49 19.56 -9.64
CA ILE A 281 -30.37 19.55 -8.17
C ILE A 281 -30.35 20.99 -7.64
N LYS A 282 -29.63 21.88 -8.29
CA LYS A 282 -29.57 23.30 -7.89
C LYS A 282 -30.95 23.97 -7.93
N LYS A 283 -31.81 23.57 -8.88
CA LYS A 283 -33.16 24.10 -9.05
C LYS A 283 -34.17 23.46 -8.11
N THR A 284 -34.11 22.14 -7.90
CA THR A 284 -35.16 21.39 -7.20
C THR A 284 -34.83 21.06 -5.75
N GLY A 285 -33.55 21.06 -5.39
CA GLY A 285 -33.07 20.76 -4.04
C GLY A 285 -33.22 19.30 -3.64
N VAL A 286 -33.53 18.36 -4.55
CA VAL A 286 -33.72 16.95 -4.23
C VAL A 286 -32.98 16.05 -5.23
N PHE A 287 -32.44 14.94 -4.71
CA PHE A 287 -31.74 13.96 -5.52
C PHE A 287 -31.77 12.58 -4.87
N ASN A 288 -31.44 11.53 -5.66
CA ASN A 288 -31.13 10.21 -5.16
C ASN A 288 -29.74 9.79 -5.57
N VAL A 289 -29.10 9.00 -4.70
CA VAL A 289 -27.83 8.32 -4.93
C VAL A 289 -28.08 6.83 -4.95
N SER A 290 -27.76 6.14 -6.03
CA SER A 290 -27.74 4.68 -6.11
C SER A 290 -26.30 4.19 -5.99
N VAL A 291 -26.00 3.42 -4.96
CA VAL A 291 -24.66 2.90 -4.68
C VAL A 291 -24.40 1.70 -5.60
N LEU A 292 -23.47 1.83 -6.55
CA LEU A 292 -23.15 0.76 -7.49
C LEU A 292 -22.52 -0.43 -6.77
N SER A 293 -22.93 -1.63 -7.13
CA SER A 293 -22.38 -2.89 -6.68
C SER A 293 -21.38 -3.48 -7.69
N ASN A 294 -20.56 -4.42 -7.24
CA ASN A 294 -19.48 -5.00 -8.07
C ASN A 294 -19.96 -5.75 -9.32
N ASP A 295 -21.24 -6.03 -9.44
CA ASP A 295 -21.89 -6.63 -10.60
C ASP A 295 -22.33 -5.60 -11.67
N ALA A 296 -22.14 -4.29 -11.42
CA ALA A 296 -22.49 -3.26 -12.41
C ALA A 296 -21.57 -3.35 -13.64
N PRO A 297 -22.14 -3.56 -14.86
CA PRO A 297 -21.37 -3.71 -16.07
C PRO A 297 -20.86 -2.36 -16.60
N PHE A 298 -19.82 -2.39 -17.44
CA PHE A 298 -19.26 -1.17 -18.07
C PHE A 298 -20.31 -0.36 -18.83
N ALA A 299 -21.31 -1.01 -19.40
CA ALA A 299 -22.43 -0.34 -20.09
C ALA A 299 -23.17 0.69 -19.23
N MET A 300 -23.24 0.50 -17.90
CA MET A 300 -23.83 1.51 -17.01
C MET A 300 -23.02 2.80 -16.97
N PHE A 301 -21.70 2.68 -16.98
CA PHE A 301 -20.80 3.82 -17.02
C PHE A 301 -20.88 4.56 -18.35
N GLN A 302 -21.00 3.82 -19.46
CA GLN A 302 -21.26 4.43 -20.77
C GLN A 302 -22.60 5.18 -20.79
N HIS A 303 -23.65 4.56 -20.27
CA HIS A 303 -25.00 5.12 -20.28
C HIS A 303 -25.13 6.38 -19.40
N TYR A 304 -24.70 6.31 -18.13
CA TYR A 304 -24.86 7.42 -17.19
C TYR A 304 -23.67 8.38 -17.15
N GLY A 305 -22.45 7.92 -17.51
CA GLY A 305 -21.22 8.70 -17.38
C GLY A 305 -20.75 9.38 -18.66
N PHE A 306 -20.86 8.75 -19.83
CA PHE A 306 -20.26 9.22 -21.07
C PHE A 306 -21.22 9.94 -22.03
N GLN A 307 -22.44 10.17 -21.59
CA GLN A 307 -23.45 10.91 -22.37
C GLN A 307 -23.97 12.10 -21.57
N SER A 308 -24.31 13.19 -22.27
CA SER A 308 -24.97 14.33 -21.66
C SER A 308 -26.48 14.16 -21.64
N GLY A 309 -27.13 14.37 -20.49
CA GLY A 309 -28.59 14.43 -20.42
C GLY A 309 -29.24 15.64 -21.08
N ARG A 310 -28.42 16.57 -21.60
CA ARG A 310 -28.89 17.68 -22.46
C ARG A 310 -29.19 17.18 -23.87
N ASP A 311 -28.42 16.19 -24.34
CA ASP A 311 -28.45 15.68 -25.71
C ASP A 311 -29.30 14.43 -25.85
N VAL A 312 -29.34 13.59 -24.80
CA VAL A 312 -30.09 12.33 -24.81
C VAL A 312 -30.96 12.19 -23.56
N ASP A 313 -32.12 11.54 -23.72
CA ASP A 313 -32.94 11.13 -22.58
C ASP A 313 -32.45 9.78 -22.05
N LYS A 314 -31.71 9.80 -20.94
CA LYS A 314 -31.10 8.61 -20.34
C LYS A 314 -32.12 7.68 -19.68
N PHE A 315 -33.37 8.08 -19.55
CA PHE A 315 -34.44 7.27 -18.95
C PHE A 315 -35.48 6.83 -19.96
N ALA A 316 -35.43 7.29 -21.20
CA ALA A 316 -36.33 6.83 -22.25
C ALA A 316 -36.15 5.34 -22.53
N GLY A 317 -37.21 4.56 -22.40
CA GLY A 317 -37.23 3.11 -22.66
C GLY A 317 -36.50 2.24 -21.63
N VAL A 318 -35.95 2.79 -20.55
CA VAL A 318 -35.31 2.04 -19.48
C VAL A 318 -36.40 1.38 -18.63
N GLN A 319 -36.42 0.03 -18.59
CA GLN A 319 -37.33 -0.74 -17.77
C GLN A 319 -36.73 -1.05 -16.39
N GLY A 320 -37.61 -1.35 -15.41
CA GLY A 320 -37.19 -1.79 -14.07
C GLY A 320 -36.73 -0.66 -13.13
N MET A 321 -36.92 0.60 -13.50
CA MET A 321 -36.63 1.74 -12.61
C MET A 321 -37.73 1.90 -11.56
N ALA A 322 -37.34 2.33 -10.36
CA ALA A 322 -38.22 2.64 -9.27
C ALA A 322 -38.08 4.10 -8.81
N ARG A 323 -39.16 4.68 -8.28
CA ARG A 323 -39.14 6.03 -7.70
C ARG A 323 -39.11 5.94 -6.18
N ALA A 324 -38.26 6.74 -5.59
CA ALA A 324 -38.28 6.96 -4.15
C ALA A 324 -39.41 7.90 -3.72
N THR A 325 -39.61 8.08 -2.43
CA THR A 325 -40.69 8.94 -1.87
C THR A 325 -40.59 10.39 -2.32
N ASN A 326 -39.40 10.87 -2.69
CA ASN A 326 -39.18 12.21 -3.25
C ASN A 326 -39.54 12.34 -4.75
N GLY A 327 -40.04 11.25 -5.38
CA GLY A 327 -40.44 11.22 -6.78
C GLY A 327 -39.28 11.09 -7.79
N VAL A 328 -38.03 11.04 -7.36
CA VAL A 328 -36.87 10.86 -8.20
C VAL A 328 -36.58 9.37 -8.42
N TYR A 329 -36.11 8.96 -9.57
CA TYR A 329 -35.70 7.59 -9.85
C TYR A 329 -34.49 7.15 -9.02
N TYR A 330 -34.42 5.88 -8.65
CA TYR A 330 -33.24 5.16 -8.24
C TYR A 330 -33.12 3.86 -9.03
N LEU A 331 -31.94 3.28 -9.07
CA LEU A 331 -31.66 2.02 -9.75
C LEU A 331 -31.81 0.87 -8.74
N PRO A 332 -32.80 -0.06 -8.93
CA PRO A 332 -32.92 -1.21 -8.07
C PRO A 332 -32.10 -2.43 -8.52
N TYR A 333 -31.31 -2.30 -9.57
CA TYR A 333 -30.42 -3.36 -10.12
C TYR A 333 -29.00 -2.86 -10.26
N CYS A 334 -28.00 -3.76 -10.13
CA CYS A 334 -26.58 -3.44 -10.12
C CYS A 334 -26.18 -2.39 -9.06
N THR A 335 -26.95 -2.35 -7.98
CA THR A 335 -26.78 -1.46 -6.82
C THR A 335 -27.06 -2.21 -5.53
N ASN A 336 -26.39 -1.84 -4.46
CA ASN A 336 -26.61 -2.48 -3.16
C ASN A 336 -27.36 -1.60 -2.17
N ALA A 337 -27.49 -0.31 -2.45
CA ALA A 337 -28.30 0.62 -1.66
C ALA A 337 -28.73 1.83 -2.49
N PHE A 338 -29.79 2.53 -2.04
CA PHE A 338 -30.04 3.88 -2.49
C PHE A 338 -30.28 4.82 -1.30
N ILE A 339 -30.02 6.11 -1.53
CA ILE A 339 -30.15 7.19 -0.56
C ILE A 339 -30.88 8.34 -1.24
N SER A 340 -32.01 8.77 -0.70
CA SER A 340 -32.72 9.98 -1.09
C SER A 340 -32.34 11.13 -0.16
N ALA A 341 -32.10 12.30 -0.72
CA ALA A 341 -31.68 13.43 0.08
C ALA A 341 -32.29 14.76 -0.39
N ARG A 342 -32.37 15.70 0.54
CA ARG A 342 -32.80 17.09 0.32
C ARG A 342 -31.67 18.03 0.68
N VAL A 343 -31.29 18.87 -0.24
CA VAL A 343 -30.23 19.91 -0.08
C VAL A 343 -30.61 20.88 1.02
N THR A 344 -29.70 21.10 1.95
CA THR A 344 -29.83 22.06 3.04
C THR A 344 -28.81 23.20 2.92
N GLN A 345 -27.67 22.94 2.28
CA GLN A 345 -26.61 23.94 2.05
C GLN A 345 -25.90 23.68 0.73
N THR A 346 -25.43 24.73 0.09
CA THR A 346 -24.69 24.71 -1.17
C THR A 346 -23.44 25.55 -1.04
N ILE A 347 -22.28 25.00 -1.47
CA ILE A 347 -21.00 25.72 -1.52
C ILE A 347 -20.47 25.64 -2.95
N GLU A 348 -20.21 26.81 -3.52
CA GLU A 348 -19.75 26.94 -4.91
C GLU A 348 -18.22 26.91 -4.96
N PHE A 349 -17.67 26.10 -5.86
CA PHE A 349 -16.26 26.11 -6.26
C PHE A 349 -16.17 26.40 -7.76
N GLU A 350 -14.96 26.49 -8.29
CA GLU A 350 -14.72 26.86 -9.70
C GLU A 350 -15.42 25.89 -10.67
N THR A 351 -15.17 24.60 -10.54
CA THR A 351 -15.66 23.56 -11.45
C THR A 351 -16.82 22.74 -10.89
N HIS A 352 -17.01 22.73 -9.58
CA HIS A 352 -17.98 21.89 -8.87
C HIS A 352 -18.82 22.71 -7.90
N THR A 353 -19.97 22.16 -7.57
CA THR A 353 -20.79 22.64 -6.45
C THR A 353 -20.86 21.52 -5.41
N LEU A 354 -20.54 21.80 -4.15
CA LEU A 354 -20.76 20.90 -3.04
C LEU A 354 -22.18 21.12 -2.49
N PHE A 355 -23.00 20.08 -2.54
CA PHE A 355 -24.31 20.05 -1.92
C PHE A 355 -24.25 19.26 -0.61
N ILE A 356 -24.68 19.87 0.48
CA ILE A 356 -24.90 19.22 1.76
C ILE A 356 -26.40 18.95 1.89
N ALA A 357 -26.78 17.75 2.23
CA ALA A 357 -28.16 17.33 2.17
C ALA A 357 -28.56 16.43 3.36
N ASP A 358 -29.76 16.63 3.88
CA ASP A 358 -30.37 15.73 4.85
C ASP A 358 -30.89 14.48 4.13
N VAL A 359 -30.57 13.30 4.67
CA VAL A 359 -31.08 12.02 4.17
C VAL A 359 -32.54 11.89 4.55
N THR A 360 -33.41 11.71 3.55
CA THR A 360 -34.87 11.59 3.73
C THR A 360 -35.37 10.15 3.64
N GLU A 361 -34.68 9.31 2.88
CA GLU A 361 -34.93 7.88 2.75
C GLU A 361 -33.62 7.16 2.40
N ALA A 362 -33.38 5.97 2.95
CA ALA A 362 -32.25 5.11 2.57
C ALA A 362 -32.68 3.65 2.75
N ARG A 363 -32.30 2.78 1.79
CA ARG A 363 -32.56 1.34 1.85
C ARG A 363 -31.40 0.55 1.29
N GLN A 364 -31.10 -0.56 1.92
CA GLN A 364 -30.26 -1.61 1.36
C GLN A 364 -31.08 -2.42 0.35
N LEU A 365 -30.51 -2.74 -0.81
CA LEU A 365 -31.14 -3.46 -1.90
C LEU A 365 -30.54 -4.85 -2.11
N SER A 366 -29.25 -5.02 -1.82
CA SER A 366 -28.56 -6.31 -1.92
C SER A 366 -27.35 -6.36 -1.00
N ASP A 367 -26.77 -7.55 -0.82
CA ASP A 367 -25.56 -7.80 -0.06
C ASP A 367 -24.29 -7.82 -0.94
N VAL A 368 -24.41 -7.54 -2.25
CA VAL A 368 -23.27 -7.46 -3.17
C VAL A 368 -22.38 -6.28 -2.75
N PRO A 369 -21.04 -6.47 -2.62
CA PRO A 369 -20.15 -5.39 -2.20
C PRO A 369 -20.24 -4.16 -3.09
N SER A 370 -20.12 -2.97 -2.47
CA SER A 370 -20.09 -1.69 -3.18
C SER A 370 -18.89 -1.59 -4.11
N MET A 371 -19.09 -1.06 -5.31
CA MET A 371 -18.03 -0.82 -6.26
C MET A 371 -17.16 0.35 -5.83
N THR A 372 -15.87 0.10 -5.67
CA THR A 372 -14.86 1.13 -5.45
C THR A 372 -14.23 1.57 -6.78
N TYR A 373 -13.63 2.76 -6.79
CA TYR A 373 -12.90 3.26 -7.96
C TYR A 373 -11.76 2.31 -8.36
N ALA A 374 -11.03 1.75 -7.37
CA ALA A 374 -9.99 0.75 -7.60
C ALA A 374 -10.54 -0.54 -8.23
N TYR A 375 -11.69 -1.04 -7.76
CA TYR A 375 -12.32 -2.22 -8.33
C TYR A 375 -12.75 -1.99 -9.79
N TYR A 376 -13.35 -0.83 -10.08
CA TYR A 376 -13.75 -0.44 -11.43
C TYR A 376 -12.56 -0.46 -12.41
N PHE A 377 -11.43 0.15 -12.05
CA PHE A 377 -10.24 0.15 -12.90
C PHE A 377 -9.63 -1.24 -13.10
N ALA A 378 -9.65 -2.08 -12.06
CA ALA A 378 -9.08 -3.41 -12.12
C ALA A 378 -9.94 -4.41 -12.91
N ASN A 379 -11.29 -4.32 -12.80
CA ASN A 379 -12.18 -5.40 -13.21
C ASN A 379 -13.25 -5.02 -14.22
N VAL A 380 -13.66 -3.74 -14.31
CA VAL A 380 -14.82 -3.32 -15.10
C VAL A 380 -14.42 -2.49 -16.32
N LYS A 381 -13.48 -1.55 -16.13
CA LYS A 381 -12.97 -0.72 -17.22
C LYS A 381 -12.21 -1.60 -18.24
N PRO A 382 -12.53 -1.51 -19.54
CA PRO A 382 -11.79 -2.25 -20.57
C PRO A 382 -10.29 -1.92 -20.53
N LYS A 383 -9.44 -2.96 -20.50
CA LYS A 383 -7.99 -2.79 -20.51
C LYS A 383 -7.47 -2.56 -21.93
N PRO A 384 -6.44 -1.73 -22.14
CA PRO A 384 -5.87 -1.45 -23.47
C PRO A 384 -5.27 -2.66 -24.20
N SER A 385 -5.11 -3.81 -23.52
CA SER A 385 -4.43 -5.00 -24.07
C SER A 385 -5.05 -5.64 -25.33
N LYS A 386 -6.26 -5.24 -25.72
CA LYS A 386 -6.85 -5.65 -27.00
C LYS A 386 -6.63 -4.65 -28.14
N LEU A 387 -5.93 -3.53 -27.90
CA LEU A 387 -5.72 -2.44 -28.83
C LEU A 387 -4.36 -2.49 -29.55
N LYS A 388 -3.54 -3.51 -29.35
CA LYS A 388 -2.21 -3.64 -29.98
C LYS A 388 -2.25 -3.85 -31.51
N GLU A 389 -3.43 -3.96 -32.11
CA GLU A 389 -3.61 -4.05 -33.58
C GLU A 389 -4.24 -2.79 -34.19
N GLN A 390 -4.51 -1.75 -33.40
CA GLN A 390 -5.05 -0.49 -33.92
C GLN A 390 -4.00 0.61 -33.84
N HIS A 391 -3.65 1.19 -34.97
CA HIS A 391 -2.80 2.39 -35.05
C HIS A 391 -3.64 3.63 -34.74
N GLY A 392 -3.19 4.48 -33.79
CA GLY A 392 -3.91 5.71 -33.46
C GLY A 392 -3.58 6.25 -32.07
N TRP A 393 -4.54 6.97 -31.49
CA TRP A 393 -4.43 7.57 -30.17
C TRP A 393 -5.57 7.11 -29.27
N VAL A 394 -5.27 6.62 -28.08
CA VAL A 394 -6.25 6.10 -27.12
C VAL A 394 -6.44 7.07 -25.97
N CYS A 395 -7.68 7.43 -25.69
CA CYS A 395 -8.03 8.20 -24.50
C CYS A 395 -7.81 7.35 -23.24
N LYS A 396 -6.88 7.77 -22.38
CA LYS A 396 -6.56 7.10 -21.10
C LYS A 396 -7.74 7.04 -20.14
N ILE A 397 -8.71 7.94 -20.31
CA ILE A 397 -9.87 8.05 -19.41
C ILE A 397 -10.96 7.05 -19.78
N CYS A 398 -11.38 6.96 -21.06
CA CYS A 398 -12.52 6.16 -21.47
C CYS A 398 -12.20 5.05 -22.48
N GLY A 399 -10.96 4.98 -23.01
CA GLY A 399 -10.56 3.98 -23.98
C GLY A 399 -11.03 4.28 -25.42
N TYR A 400 -11.56 5.48 -25.70
CA TYR A 400 -11.89 5.88 -27.07
C TYR A 400 -10.63 5.91 -27.94
N VAL A 401 -10.69 5.36 -29.14
CA VAL A 401 -9.58 5.34 -30.11
C VAL A 401 -9.84 6.39 -31.19
N TYR A 402 -8.87 7.29 -31.35
CA TYR A 402 -8.80 8.19 -32.49
C TYR A 402 -7.85 7.61 -33.53
N GLU A 403 -8.37 7.28 -34.73
CA GLU A 403 -7.65 6.54 -35.78
C GLU A 403 -6.75 7.43 -36.68
N GLY A 404 -6.43 8.66 -36.25
CA GLY A 404 -5.54 9.57 -36.98
C GLY A 404 -4.06 9.33 -36.64
N GLU A 405 -3.16 9.58 -37.61
CA GLU A 405 -1.71 9.51 -37.38
C GLU A 405 -1.21 10.56 -36.35
N THR A 406 -1.86 11.72 -36.32
CA THR A 406 -1.57 12.82 -35.39
C THR A 406 -2.85 13.26 -34.70
N LEU A 407 -2.80 13.39 -33.38
CA LEU A 407 -3.92 13.93 -32.60
C LEU A 407 -3.89 15.46 -32.64
N PRO A 408 -4.97 16.16 -33.05
CA PRO A 408 -5.04 17.62 -32.97
C PRO A 408 -4.85 18.10 -31.52
N ALA A 409 -4.13 19.20 -31.32
CA ALA A 409 -3.86 19.74 -29.97
C ALA A 409 -5.14 20.19 -29.23
N ASP A 410 -6.17 20.55 -29.99
CA ASP A 410 -7.48 20.95 -29.49
C ASP A 410 -8.52 19.81 -29.51
N PHE A 411 -8.08 18.56 -29.74
CA PHE A 411 -8.99 17.41 -29.80
C PHE A 411 -9.65 17.16 -28.45
N ILE A 412 -10.96 17.07 -28.49
CA ILE A 412 -11.77 16.74 -27.31
C ILE A 412 -12.39 15.35 -27.55
N CYS A 413 -12.16 14.43 -26.60
CA CYS A 413 -12.73 13.09 -26.65
C CYS A 413 -14.26 13.15 -26.82
N PRO A 414 -14.84 12.52 -27.85
CA PRO A 414 -16.28 12.56 -28.09
C PRO A 414 -17.07 11.84 -27.00
N LEU A 415 -16.45 10.87 -26.29
CA LEU A 415 -17.11 10.09 -25.26
C LEU A 415 -17.04 10.74 -23.87
N CYS A 416 -15.85 11.13 -23.40
CA CYS A 416 -15.66 11.59 -22.03
C CYS A 416 -15.34 13.08 -21.93
N LYS A 417 -15.22 13.79 -23.07
CA LYS A 417 -14.96 15.25 -23.18
C LYS A 417 -13.61 15.71 -22.59
N HIS A 418 -12.65 14.80 -22.39
CA HIS A 418 -11.28 15.13 -21.99
C HIS A 418 -10.46 15.58 -23.19
N GLY A 419 -9.45 16.41 -22.95
CA GLY A 419 -8.60 16.99 -23.99
C GLY A 419 -7.54 16.05 -24.55
N ALA A 420 -6.75 16.55 -25.51
CA ALA A 420 -5.70 15.79 -26.17
C ALA A 420 -4.60 15.28 -25.20
N GLU A 421 -4.38 15.97 -24.10
CA GLU A 421 -3.43 15.60 -23.04
C GLU A 421 -3.72 14.26 -22.37
N ASP A 422 -4.96 13.81 -22.44
CA ASP A 422 -5.41 12.53 -21.91
C ASP A 422 -5.36 11.39 -22.92
N PHE A 423 -4.71 11.58 -24.06
CA PHE A 423 -4.50 10.56 -25.08
C PHE A 423 -3.06 10.07 -25.09
N GLU A 424 -2.90 8.80 -25.42
CA GLU A 424 -1.59 8.18 -25.67
C GLU A 424 -1.59 7.49 -27.02
N LYS A 425 -0.44 7.49 -27.71
CA LYS A 425 -0.27 6.85 -29.02
C LYS A 425 -0.12 5.34 -28.82
N VAL A 426 -0.86 4.56 -29.61
CA VAL A 426 -0.81 3.07 -29.60
C VAL A 426 -0.31 2.52 -30.93
#